data_388a95e8b17718a06e604a3162e5ee47
#
_entry.id   388a95e8b17718a06e604a3162e5ee47
#
_cell.length_a   1.000
_cell.length_b   1.000
_cell.length_c   1.000
_cell.angle_alpha   90.00
_cell.angle_beta   90.00
_cell.angle_gamma   90.00
#
_symmetry.space_group_name_H-M   'P 1'
#
loop_
_entity.id
_entity.type
_entity.pdbx_description
1 polymer ?
#
loop_
_entity_poly.entity_id
_entity_poly.type
_entity_poly.pdbx_seq_one_letter_code
_entity_poly.pdbx_strand_id
1 'polypeptide(L)'
;FFLQYNSSFFTTYRESEHRRINIAEKLRTLPLSFFGKKDLADLTSTILGDCTVLEHNFSHVMPQFFGAMISTVLIAISLFFFDWRMALAALWVLPIALIIVGCSGNVQRGISRRKRNVAIAQADGLQEYLETIKDLKSYNAEESYLDGLKGKITALEKESFKAELGTAVFVVSASCILRFGIGTVALVGSVLLCSGKLDVLTFLMFILVVSRIYEPMQGTLMNLAAVIAQDVNVERMNEITDYPVQKGSDELDVKSYDIEFSNVSFSYDKNEKVLCDISFTAKQGEVTALIGPSGGGKSTVSKLAARFWDVDGGSIRLGGKDISQVDPEKLLSAYSIVFQ
;
A
#
# COMPACT_ATOMS: atom_id res chain seq x y z
N PHE A 1 -2.74 31.15 8.50
CA PHE A 1 -1.54 30.47 7.98
C PHE A 1 -0.91 29.53 9.03
N PHE A 2 -0.52 30.04 10.22
CA PHE A 2 0.13 29.26 11.27
C PHE A 2 -0.72 28.07 11.78
N LEU A 3 -2.01 28.28 12.04
CA LEU A 3 -2.93 27.21 12.45
C LEU A 3 -3.09 26.15 11.35
N GLN A 4 -3.21 26.56 10.11
CA GLN A 4 -3.30 25.65 8.96
C GLN A 4 -2.01 24.84 8.80
N TYR A 5 -0.85 25.50 8.87
CA TYR A 5 0.45 24.86 8.77
C TYR A 5 0.64 23.81 9.86
N ASN A 6 0.37 24.18 11.11
CA ASN A 6 0.52 23.29 12.25
C ASN A 6 -0.45 22.08 12.18
N SER A 7 -1.69 22.33 11.79
CA SER A 7 -2.70 21.27 11.68
C SER A 7 -2.48 20.34 10.48
N SER A 8 -2.04 20.85 9.33
CA SER A 8 -1.90 20.01 8.12
C SER A 8 -0.53 19.35 8.01
N PHE A 9 0.55 20.09 8.27
CA PHE A 9 1.91 19.57 8.07
C PHE A 9 2.47 18.90 9.32
N PHE A 10 2.55 19.61 10.44
CA PHE A 10 3.19 19.09 11.65
C PHE A 10 2.49 17.82 12.17
N THR A 11 1.15 17.84 12.20
CA THR A 11 0.39 16.66 12.61
C THR A 11 0.58 15.48 11.67
N THR A 12 0.63 15.73 10.35
CA THR A 12 0.83 14.65 9.36
C THR A 12 2.22 14.04 9.46
N TYR A 13 3.27 14.85 9.61
CA TYR A 13 4.63 14.32 9.75
C TYR A 13 4.79 13.50 11.03
N ARG A 14 4.21 13.96 12.14
CA ARG A 14 4.21 13.21 13.40
C ARG A 14 3.45 11.89 13.28
N GLU A 15 2.30 11.90 12.59
CA GLU A 15 1.54 10.69 12.33
C GLU A 15 2.27 9.71 11.40
N SER A 16 3.01 10.24 10.41
CA SER A 16 3.87 9.44 9.54
C SER A 16 5.02 8.78 10.31
N GLU A 17 5.65 9.50 11.24
CA GLU A 17 6.65 8.95 12.15
C GLU A 17 6.08 7.79 12.99
N HIS A 18 4.94 8.02 13.66
CA HIS A 18 4.26 6.97 14.43
C HIS A 18 3.91 5.76 13.60
N ARG A 19 3.45 5.96 12.37
CA ARG A 19 3.10 4.86 11.46
C ARG A 19 4.31 4.02 11.08
N ARG A 20 5.44 4.64 10.76
CA ARG A 20 6.70 3.91 10.48
C ARG A 20 7.18 3.13 11.69
N ILE A 21 7.12 3.73 12.89
CA ILE A 21 7.45 3.06 14.15
C ILE A 21 6.50 1.87 14.38
N ASN A 22 5.20 2.06 14.22
CA ASN A 22 4.21 0.99 14.42
C ASN A 22 4.41 -0.17 13.44
N ILE A 23 4.75 0.10 12.18
CA ILE A 23 5.06 -0.96 11.20
C ILE A 23 6.33 -1.70 11.62
N ALA A 24 7.38 -0.99 12.05
CA ALA A 24 8.63 -1.60 12.52
C ALA A 24 8.40 -2.46 13.77
N GLU A 25 7.63 -1.98 14.73
CA GLU A 25 7.20 -2.73 15.92
C GLU A 25 6.38 -3.97 15.53
N LYS A 26 5.45 -3.81 14.58
CA LYS A 26 4.68 -4.94 14.08
C LYS A 26 5.57 -6.00 13.42
N LEU A 27 6.53 -5.59 12.58
CA LEU A 27 7.49 -6.52 11.95
C LEU A 27 8.27 -7.32 12.99
N ARG A 28 8.66 -6.71 14.11
CA ARG A 28 9.32 -7.39 15.22
C ARG A 28 8.48 -8.54 15.79
N THR A 29 7.16 -8.36 15.86
CA THR A 29 6.23 -9.35 16.43
C THR A 29 5.74 -10.40 15.43
N LEU A 30 6.07 -10.26 14.14
CA LEU A 30 5.64 -11.22 13.13
C LEU A 30 6.44 -12.53 13.18
N PRO A 31 5.81 -13.66 12.88
CA PRO A 31 6.49 -14.95 12.83
C PRO A 31 7.56 -14.95 11.72
N LEU A 32 8.64 -15.68 11.93
CA LEU A 32 9.73 -15.78 10.94
C LEU A 32 9.25 -16.35 9.59
N SER A 33 8.16 -17.10 9.60
CA SER A 33 7.48 -17.57 8.37
C SER A 33 7.01 -16.44 7.45
N PHE A 34 6.68 -15.27 8.00
CA PHE A 34 6.29 -14.10 7.22
C PHE A 34 7.43 -13.63 6.31
N PHE A 35 8.65 -13.55 6.85
CA PHE A 35 9.85 -13.11 6.13
C PHE A 35 10.30 -14.10 5.05
N GLY A 36 9.91 -15.38 5.16
CA GLY A 36 10.14 -16.37 4.11
C GLY A 36 9.17 -16.26 2.92
N LYS A 37 8.04 -15.55 3.09
CA LYS A 37 7.01 -15.36 2.05
C LYS A 37 7.04 -13.97 1.40
N LYS A 38 7.63 -12.99 2.07
CA LYS A 38 7.71 -11.60 1.61
C LYS A 38 9.15 -11.24 1.25
N ASP A 39 9.30 -10.55 0.13
CA ASP A 39 10.58 -10.02 -0.29
C ASP A 39 10.99 -8.83 0.59
N LEU A 40 12.27 -8.76 0.96
CA LEU A 40 12.85 -7.65 1.72
C LEU A 40 12.72 -6.32 0.97
N ALA A 41 12.89 -6.34 -0.36
CA ALA A 41 12.73 -5.15 -1.19
C ALA A 41 11.27 -4.63 -1.15
N ASP A 42 10.29 -5.54 -1.16
CA ASP A 42 8.86 -5.18 -1.04
C ASP A 42 8.54 -4.55 0.33
N LEU A 43 9.06 -5.13 1.42
CA LEU A 43 8.89 -4.58 2.77
C LEU A 43 9.55 -3.20 2.90
N THR A 44 10.77 -3.04 2.39
CA THR A 44 11.48 -1.76 2.39
C THR A 44 10.73 -0.70 1.59
N SER A 45 10.22 -1.05 0.40
CA SER A 45 9.40 -0.18 -0.43
C SER A 45 8.11 0.24 0.28
N THR A 46 7.48 -0.65 1.05
CA THR A 46 6.28 -0.34 1.83
C THR A 46 6.58 0.65 2.94
N ILE A 47 7.63 0.42 3.73
CA ILE A 47 7.98 1.28 4.87
C ILE A 47 8.46 2.66 4.42
N LEU A 48 9.33 2.72 3.43
CA LEU A 48 9.92 3.98 2.98
C LEU A 48 9.08 4.66 1.90
N GLY A 49 8.67 3.94 0.86
CA GLY A 49 7.96 4.48 -0.28
C GLY A 49 6.50 4.77 -0.01
N ASP A 50 5.73 3.76 0.37
CA ASP A 50 4.27 3.91 0.53
C ASP A 50 3.92 4.85 1.69
N CYS A 51 4.68 4.82 2.79
CA CYS A 51 4.51 5.79 3.88
C CYS A 51 4.78 7.23 3.43
N THR A 52 5.79 7.45 2.58
CA THR A 52 6.10 8.80 2.05
C THR A 52 5.01 9.30 1.11
N VAL A 53 4.45 8.43 0.27
CA VAL A 53 3.31 8.77 -0.60
C VAL A 53 2.09 9.14 0.22
N LEU A 54 1.76 8.38 1.26
CA LEU A 54 0.66 8.71 2.17
C LEU A 54 0.90 10.04 2.91
N GLU A 55 2.11 10.26 3.41
CA GLU A 55 2.52 11.51 4.07
C GLU A 55 2.28 12.73 3.16
N HIS A 56 2.74 12.66 1.90
CA HIS A 56 2.52 13.71 0.92
C HIS A 56 1.03 13.98 0.69
N ASN A 57 0.23 12.94 0.63
CA ASN A 57 -1.19 13.09 0.36
C ASN A 57 -1.97 13.66 1.54
N PHE A 58 -1.68 13.24 2.75
CA PHE A 58 -2.33 13.81 3.93
C PHE A 58 -1.88 15.24 4.21
N SER A 59 -0.63 15.60 3.85
CA SER A 59 -0.11 16.96 4.05
C SER A 59 -0.57 17.95 2.97
N HIS A 60 -0.70 17.52 1.72
CA HIS A 60 -0.95 18.42 0.58
C HIS A 60 -2.29 18.13 -0.12
N VAL A 61 -2.53 16.89 -0.52
CA VAL A 61 -3.68 16.53 -1.36
C VAL A 61 -5.00 16.63 -0.62
N MET A 62 -5.08 16.05 0.58
CA MET A 62 -6.31 16.06 1.39
C MET A 62 -6.74 17.47 1.83
N PRO A 63 -5.87 18.34 2.35
CA PRO A 63 -6.26 19.70 2.70
C PRO A 63 -6.74 20.51 1.49
N GLN A 64 -6.08 20.36 0.33
CA GLN A 64 -6.51 21.02 -0.90
C GLN A 64 -7.87 20.51 -1.37
N PHE A 65 -8.09 19.18 -1.33
CA PHE A 65 -9.36 18.56 -1.70
C PHE A 65 -10.51 19.08 -0.85
N PHE A 66 -10.40 19.00 0.47
CA PHE A 66 -11.45 19.47 1.38
C PHE A 66 -11.64 20.99 1.32
N GLY A 67 -10.56 21.76 1.23
CA GLY A 67 -10.61 23.21 1.09
C GLY A 67 -11.35 23.64 -0.19
N ALA A 68 -11.05 23.02 -1.32
CA ALA A 68 -11.73 23.29 -2.58
C ALA A 68 -13.21 22.85 -2.56
N MET A 69 -13.52 21.70 -1.97
CA MET A 69 -14.89 21.22 -1.81
C MET A 69 -15.73 22.17 -0.95
N ILE A 70 -15.23 22.57 0.22
CA ILE A 70 -15.90 23.50 1.12
C ILE A 70 -16.10 24.85 0.42
N SER A 71 -15.07 25.38 -0.21
CA SER A 71 -15.14 26.64 -0.96
C SER A 71 -16.19 26.58 -2.07
N THR A 72 -16.19 25.48 -2.84
CA THR A 72 -17.17 25.27 -3.92
C THR A 72 -18.61 25.23 -3.40
N VAL A 73 -18.83 24.52 -2.28
CA VAL A 73 -20.17 24.46 -1.65
C VAL A 73 -20.63 25.84 -1.16
N LEU A 74 -19.74 26.60 -0.50
CA LEU A 74 -20.07 27.95 -0.04
C LEU A 74 -20.38 28.89 -1.20
N ILE A 75 -19.61 28.85 -2.28
CA ILE A 75 -19.87 29.66 -3.48
C ILE A 75 -21.18 29.21 -4.15
N ALA A 76 -21.40 27.87 -4.26
CA ALA A 76 -22.64 27.35 -4.82
C ALA A 76 -23.87 27.86 -4.08
N ILE A 77 -23.87 27.79 -2.74
CA ILE A 77 -24.94 28.31 -1.89
C ILE A 77 -25.12 29.81 -2.16
N SER A 78 -24.05 30.59 -2.20
CA SER A 78 -24.09 32.01 -2.47
C SER A 78 -24.73 32.33 -3.85
N LEU A 79 -24.37 31.55 -4.88
CA LEU A 79 -24.94 31.73 -6.24
C LEU A 79 -26.46 31.51 -6.27
N PHE A 80 -27.00 30.58 -5.47
CA PHE A 80 -28.46 30.36 -5.39
C PHE A 80 -29.21 31.55 -4.80
N PHE A 81 -28.59 32.35 -3.94
CA PHE A 81 -29.21 33.57 -3.41
C PHE A 81 -29.31 34.70 -4.43
N PHE A 82 -28.46 34.72 -5.47
CA PHE A 82 -28.49 35.73 -6.51
C PHE A 82 -29.54 35.39 -7.61
N ASP A 83 -29.37 34.23 -8.25
CA ASP A 83 -30.33 33.71 -9.22
C ASP A 83 -30.19 32.18 -9.33
N TRP A 84 -31.27 31.48 -8.94
CA TRP A 84 -31.26 30.01 -8.92
C TRP A 84 -31.13 29.37 -10.31
N ARG A 85 -31.61 30.07 -11.39
CA ARG A 85 -31.54 29.55 -12.76
C ARG A 85 -30.13 29.58 -13.27
N MET A 86 -29.43 30.68 -13.02
CA MET A 86 -28.03 30.84 -13.33
C MET A 86 -27.15 29.88 -12.50
N ALA A 87 -27.52 29.72 -11.21
CA ALA A 87 -26.82 28.76 -10.33
C ALA A 87 -26.94 27.32 -10.85
N LEU A 88 -28.13 26.87 -11.25
CA LEU A 88 -28.31 25.57 -11.88
C LEU A 88 -27.51 25.42 -13.18
N ALA A 89 -27.52 26.46 -14.04
CA ALA A 89 -26.73 26.46 -15.30
C ALA A 89 -25.22 26.40 -15.05
N ALA A 90 -24.73 26.87 -13.89
CA ALA A 90 -23.32 26.80 -13.51
C ALA A 90 -22.96 25.47 -12.85
N LEU A 91 -23.81 24.91 -12.00
CA LEU A 91 -23.40 23.85 -11.08
C LEU A 91 -23.69 22.42 -11.56
N TRP A 92 -24.53 22.22 -12.60
CA TRP A 92 -24.88 20.88 -13.10
C TRP A 92 -23.70 20.09 -13.60
N VAL A 93 -22.63 20.73 -14.03
CA VAL A 93 -21.41 20.10 -14.53
C VAL A 93 -20.56 19.48 -13.41
N LEU A 94 -20.67 19.99 -12.17
CA LEU A 94 -19.86 19.54 -11.03
C LEU A 94 -20.15 18.08 -10.65
N PRO A 95 -21.41 17.65 -10.40
CA PRO A 95 -21.69 16.26 -10.07
C PRO A 95 -21.31 15.31 -11.21
N ILE A 96 -21.46 15.70 -12.47
CA ILE A 96 -21.08 14.86 -13.59
C ILE A 96 -19.54 14.67 -13.63
N ALA A 97 -18.77 15.73 -13.45
CA ALA A 97 -17.32 15.65 -13.40
C ALA A 97 -16.83 14.76 -12.23
N LEU A 98 -17.45 14.89 -11.05
CA LEU A 98 -17.14 14.03 -9.89
C LEU A 98 -17.50 12.56 -10.13
N ILE A 99 -18.65 12.28 -10.76
CA ILE A 99 -19.05 10.91 -11.11
C ILE A 99 -18.05 10.27 -12.08
N ILE A 100 -17.60 11.00 -13.10
CA ILE A 100 -16.62 10.47 -14.09
C ILE A 100 -15.34 10.04 -13.39
N VAL A 101 -14.78 10.89 -12.53
CA VAL A 101 -13.54 10.57 -11.81
C VAL A 101 -13.79 9.48 -10.77
N GLY A 102 -14.89 9.53 -10.03
CA GLY A 102 -15.25 8.50 -9.05
C GLY A 102 -15.44 7.10 -9.69
N CYS A 103 -16.12 7.04 -10.83
CA CYS A 103 -16.31 5.77 -11.56
C CYS A 103 -15.02 5.20 -12.17
N SER A 104 -13.98 6.02 -12.34
CA SER A 104 -12.68 5.57 -12.85
C SER A 104 -11.90 4.67 -11.87
N GLY A 105 -12.31 4.63 -10.59
CA GLY A 105 -11.54 4.01 -9.50
C GLY A 105 -11.13 2.56 -9.75
N ASN A 106 -12.02 1.71 -10.26
CA ASN A 106 -11.68 0.31 -10.54
C ASN A 106 -10.63 0.15 -11.66
N VAL A 107 -10.72 0.99 -12.68
CA VAL A 107 -9.76 1.02 -13.79
C VAL A 107 -8.40 1.49 -13.27
N GLN A 108 -8.38 2.58 -12.50
CA GLN A 108 -7.16 3.15 -11.94
C GLN A 108 -6.46 2.19 -10.96
N ARG A 109 -7.21 1.50 -10.08
CA ARG A 109 -6.64 0.46 -9.20
C ARG A 109 -6.00 -0.67 -10.00
N GLY A 110 -6.64 -1.15 -11.04
CA GLY A 110 -6.10 -2.21 -11.91
C GLY A 110 -4.79 -1.80 -12.58
N ILE A 111 -4.72 -0.57 -13.10
CA ILE A 111 -3.53 -0.01 -13.73
C ILE A 111 -2.41 0.18 -12.69
N SER A 112 -2.72 0.73 -11.52
CA SER A 112 -1.75 0.96 -10.45
C SER A 112 -1.14 -0.36 -9.92
N ARG A 113 -1.96 -1.42 -9.79
CA ARG A 113 -1.45 -2.76 -9.42
C ARG A 113 -0.48 -3.32 -10.46
N ARG A 114 -0.79 -3.18 -11.76
CA ARG A 114 0.14 -3.63 -12.84
C ARG A 114 1.46 -2.86 -12.81
N LYS A 115 1.40 -1.53 -12.76
CA LYS A 115 2.58 -0.67 -12.65
C LYS A 115 3.47 -1.10 -11.49
N ARG A 116 2.85 -1.37 -10.33
CA ARG A 116 3.55 -1.81 -9.14
C ARG A 116 4.26 -3.14 -9.32
N ASN A 117 3.58 -4.18 -9.84
CA ASN A 117 4.20 -5.50 -10.01
C ASN A 117 5.44 -5.43 -10.91
N VAL A 118 5.38 -4.59 -11.94
CA VAL A 118 6.53 -4.35 -12.83
C VAL A 118 7.63 -3.54 -12.13
N ALA A 119 7.26 -2.59 -11.24
CA ALA A 119 8.22 -1.83 -10.45
C ALA A 119 9.00 -2.73 -9.46
N ILE A 120 8.32 -3.66 -8.80
CA ILE A 120 8.97 -4.66 -7.93
C ILE A 120 9.94 -5.51 -8.76
N ALA A 121 9.50 -6.09 -9.88
CA ALA A 121 10.35 -6.91 -10.73
C ALA A 121 11.58 -6.15 -11.29
N GLN A 122 11.46 -4.84 -11.49
CA GLN A 122 12.59 -3.98 -11.88
C GLN A 122 13.53 -3.74 -10.70
N ALA A 123 12.99 -3.48 -9.50
CA ALA A 123 13.77 -3.28 -8.30
C ALA A 123 14.58 -4.55 -7.93
N ASP A 124 13.94 -5.73 -7.97
CA ASP A 124 14.58 -7.02 -7.75
C ASP A 124 15.72 -7.25 -8.75
N GLY A 125 15.48 -6.97 -10.04
CA GLY A 125 16.52 -7.12 -11.06
C GLY A 125 17.70 -6.16 -10.87
N LEU A 126 17.44 -4.94 -10.37
CA LEU A 126 18.51 -4.00 -10.06
C LEU A 126 19.30 -4.44 -8.81
N GLN A 127 18.63 -4.93 -7.80
CA GLN A 127 19.26 -5.47 -6.60
C GLN A 127 20.15 -6.67 -6.96
N GLU A 128 19.63 -7.63 -7.70
CA GLU A 128 20.39 -8.80 -8.18
C GLU A 128 21.65 -8.37 -8.98
N TYR A 129 21.50 -7.37 -9.86
CA TYR A 129 22.62 -6.82 -10.61
C TYR A 129 23.72 -6.25 -9.69
N LEU A 130 23.32 -5.47 -8.66
CA LEU A 130 24.26 -4.88 -7.72
C LEU A 130 24.95 -5.92 -6.83
N GLU A 131 24.24 -6.95 -6.41
CA GLU A 131 24.78 -8.05 -5.61
C GLU A 131 25.78 -8.90 -6.40
N THR A 132 25.47 -9.17 -7.68
CA THR A 132 26.28 -10.06 -8.54
C THR A 132 27.27 -9.31 -9.45
N ILE A 133 27.39 -7.99 -9.36
CA ILE A 133 28.23 -7.18 -10.28
C ILE A 133 29.68 -7.62 -10.34
N LYS A 134 30.26 -8.09 -9.23
CA LYS A 134 31.62 -8.58 -9.17
C LYS A 134 31.79 -9.87 -9.96
N ASP A 135 30.82 -10.78 -9.82
CA ASP A 135 30.81 -12.06 -10.52
C ASP A 135 30.57 -11.85 -12.02
N LEU A 136 29.60 -10.99 -12.38
CA LEU A 136 29.33 -10.63 -13.76
C LEU A 136 30.58 -10.06 -14.46
N LYS A 137 31.31 -9.17 -13.79
CA LYS A 137 32.58 -8.64 -14.29
C LYS A 137 33.67 -9.71 -14.45
N SER A 138 33.75 -10.64 -13.49
CA SER A 138 34.76 -11.71 -13.56
C SER A 138 34.53 -12.67 -14.73
N TYR A 139 33.27 -12.83 -15.17
CA TYR A 139 32.87 -13.68 -16.30
C TYR A 139 32.66 -12.92 -17.60
N ASN A 140 32.84 -11.57 -17.62
CA ASN A 140 32.59 -10.69 -18.76
C ASN A 140 31.16 -10.83 -19.31
N ALA A 141 30.17 -10.93 -18.37
CA ALA A 141 28.76 -11.19 -18.66
C ALA A 141 27.84 -9.98 -18.40
N GLU A 142 28.39 -8.79 -18.12
CA GLU A 142 27.65 -7.60 -17.74
C GLU A 142 26.68 -7.15 -18.84
N GLU A 143 27.12 -7.19 -20.11
CA GLU A 143 26.32 -6.70 -21.24
C GLU A 143 25.04 -7.53 -21.44
N SER A 144 25.18 -8.86 -21.34
CA SER A 144 24.03 -9.77 -21.46
C SER A 144 23.02 -9.59 -20.32
N TYR A 145 23.50 -9.37 -19.09
CA TYR A 145 22.63 -9.13 -17.95
C TYR A 145 21.93 -7.76 -18.05
N LEU A 146 22.68 -6.74 -18.47
CA LEU A 146 22.15 -5.39 -18.67
C LEU A 146 21.01 -5.34 -19.69
N ASP A 147 21.04 -6.16 -20.74
CA ASP A 147 19.95 -6.22 -21.71
C ASP A 147 18.65 -6.76 -21.10
N GLY A 148 18.74 -7.75 -20.21
CA GLY A 148 17.62 -8.22 -19.42
C GLY A 148 17.07 -7.14 -18.49
N LEU A 149 17.94 -6.41 -17.81
CA LEU A 149 17.56 -5.31 -16.90
C LEU A 149 16.95 -4.13 -17.67
N LYS A 150 17.49 -3.75 -18.84
CA LYS A 150 16.87 -2.75 -19.73
C LYS A 150 15.45 -3.14 -20.12
N GLY A 151 15.19 -4.42 -20.39
CA GLY A 151 13.84 -4.95 -20.64
C GLY A 151 12.88 -4.69 -19.48
N LYS A 152 13.31 -4.95 -18.24
CA LYS A 152 12.52 -4.68 -17.02
C LYS A 152 12.25 -3.18 -16.85
N ILE A 153 13.26 -2.32 -17.05
CA ILE A 153 13.12 -0.86 -16.99
C ILE A 153 12.13 -0.35 -18.04
N THR A 154 12.26 -0.78 -19.29
CA THR A 154 11.34 -0.39 -20.37
C THR A 154 9.91 -0.86 -20.11
N ALA A 155 9.74 -2.03 -19.50
CA ALA A 155 8.42 -2.51 -19.09
C ALA A 155 7.79 -1.59 -18.04
N LEU A 156 8.56 -1.14 -17.04
CA LEU A 156 8.09 -0.20 -16.04
C LEU A 156 7.69 1.15 -16.65
N GLU A 157 8.51 1.69 -17.57
CA GLU A 157 8.17 2.93 -18.26
C GLU A 157 6.88 2.83 -19.06
N LYS A 158 6.65 1.72 -19.77
CA LYS A 158 5.41 1.47 -20.51
C LYS A 158 4.19 1.41 -19.61
N GLU A 159 4.28 0.70 -18.48
CA GLU A 159 3.16 0.62 -17.53
C GLU A 159 2.96 1.95 -16.77
N SER A 160 4.02 2.72 -16.49
CA SER A 160 3.94 4.08 -15.94
C SER A 160 3.22 5.03 -16.91
N PHE A 161 3.60 5.01 -18.19
CA PHE A 161 2.92 5.80 -19.22
C PHE A 161 1.43 5.45 -19.35
N LYS A 162 1.08 4.15 -19.33
CA LYS A 162 -0.32 3.72 -19.36
C LYS A 162 -1.08 4.19 -18.11
N ALA A 163 -0.44 4.18 -16.94
CA ALA A 163 -1.04 4.65 -15.71
C ALA A 163 -1.36 6.14 -15.76
N GLU A 164 -0.40 6.94 -16.22
CA GLU A 164 -0.60 8.38 -16.38
C GLU A 164 -1.64 8.72 -17.44
N LEU A 165 -1.56 8.07 -18.62
CA LEU A 165 -2.54 8.27 -19.68
C LEU A 165 -3.95 7.87 -19.23
N GLY A 166 -4.09 6.73 -18.53
CA GLY A 166 -5.36 6.28 -17.99
C GLY A 166 -5.97 7.30 -17.03
N THR A 167 -5.17 7.83 -16.07
CA THR A 167 -5.62 8.89 -15.18
C THR A 167 -5.95 10.18 -15.92
N ALA A 168 -5.08 10.59 -16.86
CA ALA A 168 -5.26 11.81 -17.64
C ALA A 168 -6.56 11.80 -18.46
N VAL A 169 -6.92 10.68 -19.09
CA VAL A 169 -8.17 10.57 -19.86
C VAL A 169 -9.39 10.90 -19.02
N PHE A 170 -9.50 10.35 -17.80
CA PHE A 170 -10.64 10.65 -16.92
C PHE A 170 -10.63 12.08 -16.40
N VAL A 171 -9.48 12.58 -15.96
CA VAL A 171 -9.35 13.94 -15.42
C VAL A 171 -9.58 14.99 -16.51
N VAL A 172 -9.00 14.79 -17.70
CA VAL A 172 -9.19 15.71 -18.83
C VAL A 172 -10.65 15.70 -19.30
N SER A 173 -11.28 14.52 -19.41
CA SER A 173 -12.70 14.42 -19.77
C SER A 173 -13.60 15.17 -18.77
N ALA A 174 -13.35 14.99 -17.47
CA ALA A 174 -14.09 15.72 -16.43
C ALA A 174 -13.82 17.23 -16.48
N SER A 175 -12.57 17.64 -16.74
CA SER A 175 -12.19 19.05 -16.92
C SER A 175 -12.84 19.69 -18.15
N CYS A 176 -12.97 18.94 -19.24
CA CYS A 176 -13.71 19.40 -20.42
C CYS A 176 -15.18 19.67 -20.08
N ILE A 177 -15.82 18.78 -19.31
CA ILE A 177 -17.22 18.98 -18.88
C ILE A 177 -17.37 20.24 -18.01
N LEU A 178 -16.43 20.51 -17.09
CA LEU A 178 -16.45 21.74 -16.32
C LEU A 178 -16.45 22.99 -17.22
N ARG A 179 -15.70 22.99 -18.32
CA ARG A 179 -15.65 24.11 -19.28
C ARG A 179 -16.98 24.31 -20.00
N PHE A 180 -17.78 23.27 -20.24
CA PHE A 180 -19.14 23.43 -20.76
C PHE A 180 -20.03 24.22 -19.84
N GLY A 181 -19.78 24.20 -18.52
CA GLY A 181 -20.51 25.03 -17.56
C GLY A 181 -20.41 26.53 -17.82
N ILE A 182 -19.26 27.03 -18.31
CA ILE A 182 -19.15 28.45 -18.72
C ILE A 182 -20.05 28.72 -19.93
N GLY A 183 -20.07 27.81 -20.91
CA GLY A 183 -20.94 27.92 -22.07
C GLY A 183 -22.42 27.92 -21.73
N THR A 184 -22.86 27.04 -20.82
CA THR A 184 -24.26 26.99 -20.35
C THR A 184 -24.66 28.24 -19.59
N VAL A 185 -23.80 28.79 -18.73
CA VAL A 185 -24.02 30.08 -18.06
C VAL A 185 -24.12 31.22 -19.05
N ALA A 186 -23.25 31.26 -20.05
CA ALA A 186 -23.31 32.29 -21.09
C ALA A 186 -24.61 32.21 -21.90
N LEU A 187 -25.03 31.01 -22.32
CA LEU A 187 -26.27 30.79 -23.07
C LEU A 187 -27.53 31.14 -22.24
N VAL A 188 -27.68 30.56 -21.07
CA VAL A 188 -28.83 30.79 -20.20
C VAL A 188 -28.87 32.26 -19.77
N GLY A 189 -27.74 32.82 -19.40
CA GLY A 189 -27.61 34.21 -19.00
C GLY A 189 -27.98 35.19 -20.11
N SER A 190 -27.54 34.94 -21.36
CA SER A 190 -27.90 35.75 -22.52
C SER A 190 -29.43 35.74 -22.78
N VAL A 191 -30.05 34.56 -22.71
CA VAL A 191 -31.51 34.42 -22.87
C VAL A 191 -32.27 35.14 -21.77
N LEU A 192 -31.85 35.04 -20.51
CA LEU A 192 -32.45 35.73 -19.37
C LEU A 192 -32.27 37.25 -19.45
N LEU A 193 -31.10 37.70 -19.90
CA LEU A 193 -30.78 39.11 -20.10
C LEU A 193 -31.67 39.70 -21.22
N CYS A 194 -31.75 39.05 -22.39
CA CYS A 194 -32.61 39.50 -23.50
C CYS A 194 -34.09 39.50 -23.14
N SER A 195 -34.51 38.60 -22.24
CA SER A 195 -35.92 38.58 -21.74
C SER A 195 -36.20 39.58 -20.60
N GLY A 196 -35.22 40.40 -20.22
CA GLY A 196 -35.34 41.38 -19.14
C GLY A 196 -35.49 40.78 -17.74
N LYS A 197 -35.18 39.49 -17.56
CA LYS A 197 -35.32 38.76 -16.29
C LYS A 197 -34.02 38.70 -15.48
N LEU A 198 -32.93 39.17 -16.02
CA LEU A 198 -31.62 39.22 -15.39
C LEU A 198 -30.98 40.59 -15.62
N ASP A 199 -30.32 41.11 -14.61
CA ASP A 199 -29.52 42.32 -14.71
C ASP A 199 -28.12 42.05 -15.30
N VAL A 200 -27.57 43.00 -16.05
CA VAL A 200 -26.25 42.92 -16.69
C VAL A 200 -25.15 42.67 -15.65
N LEU A 201 -25.23 43.34 -14.50
CA LEU A 201 -24.24 43.20 -13.44
C LEU A 201 -24.22 41.76 -12.87
N THR A 202 -25.40 41.22 -12.62
CA THR A 202 -25.57 39.82 -12.16
C THR A 202 -25.05 38.84 -13.19
N PHE A 203 -25.33 39.05 -14.48
CA PHE A 203 -24.79 38.20 -15.54
C PHE A 203 -23.25 38.20 -15.58
N LEU A 204 -22.63 39.38 -15.54
CA LEU A 204 -21.16 39.50 -15.51
C LEU A 204 -20.56 38.87 -14.26
N MET A 205 -21.22 39.06 -13.09
CA MET A 205 -20.78 38.41 -11.84
C MET A 205 -20.79 36.89 -11.97
N PHE A 206 -21.85 36.29 -12.53
CA PHE A 206 -21.90 34.83 -12.74
C PHE A 206 -20.78 34.33 -13.65
N ILE A 207 -20.48 35.00 -14.77
CA ILE A 207 -19.40 34.63 -15.67
C ILE A 207 -18.04 34.68 -14.95
N LEU A 208 -17.79 35.72 -14.17
CA LEU A 208 -16.55 35.88 -13.42
C LEU A 208 -16.41 34.81 -12.31
N VAL A 209 -17.47 34.60 -11.54
CA VAL A 209 -17.43 33.60 -10.44
C VAL A 209 -17.27 32.18 -11.01
N VAL A 210 -18.03 31.83 -12.06
CA VAL A 210 -17.99 30.50 -12.67
C VAL A 210 -16.62 30.22 -13.32
N SER A 211 -16.02 31.22 -13.95
CA SER A 211 -14.65 31.07 -14.49
C SER A 211 -13.61 30.78 -13.39
N ARG A 212 -13.84 31.24 -12.18
CA ARG A 212 -12.95 31.04 -11.02
C ARG A 212 -13.21 29.77 -10.24
N ILE A 213 -14.48 29.32 -10.13
CA ILE A 213 -14.85 28.13 -9.33
C ILE A 213 -14.37 26.84 -9.97
N TYR A 214 -14.25 26.78 -11.28
CA TYR A 214 -13.85 25.55 -11.98
C TYR A 214 -12.34 25.25 -11.86
N GLU A 215 -11.50 26.24 -11.65
CA GLU A 215 -10.06 26.04 -11.48
C GLU A 215 -9.71 25.22 -10.21
N PRO A 216 -10.19 25.57 -9.00
CA PRO A 216 -10.03 24.73 -7.82
C PRO A 216 -10.66 23.33 -7.98
N MET A 217 -11.77 23.23 -8.70
CA MET A 217 -12.42 21.94 -8.96
C MET A 217 -11.60 21.03 -9.87
N GLN A 218 -10.86 21.56 -10.86
CA GLN A 218 -9.93 20.75 -11.65
C GLN A 218 -8.82 20.14 -10.75
N GLY A 219 -8.24 20.94 -9.86
CA GLY A 219 -7.29 20.46 -8.85
C GLY A 219 -7.91 19.39 -7.95
N THR A 220 -9.17 19.59 -7.52
CA THR A 220 -9.91 18.60 -6.72
C THR A 220 -10.09 17.28 -7.47
N LEU A 221 -10.40 17.29 -8.75
CA LEU A 221 -10.54 16.09 -9.57
C LEU A 221 -9.20 15.34 -9.73
N MET A 222 -8.09 16.05 -9.91
CA MET A 222 -6.76 15.46 -9.91
C MET A 222 -6.42 14.83 -8.56
N ASN A 223 -6.68 15.54 -7.48
CA ASN A 223 -6.44 15.07 -6.13
C ASN A 223 -7.29 13.84 -5.79
N LEU A 224 -8.57 13.82 -6.20
CA LEU A 224 -9.45 12.66 -6.05
C LEU A 224 -8.90 11.43 -6.78
N ALA A 225 -8.45 11.61 -8.02
CA ALA A 225 -7.83 10.54 -8.80
C ALA A 225 -6.56 9.99 -8.12
N ALA A 226 -5.72 10.86 -7.56
CA ALA A 226 -4.54 10.49 -6.79
C ALA A 226 -4.91 9.71 -5.51
N VAL A 227 -5.93 10.15 -4.78
CA VAL A 227 -6.43 9.45 -3.57
C VAL A 227 -6.93 8.05 -3.92
N ILE A 228 -7.72 7.91 -4.99
CA ILE A 228 -8.23 6.60 -5.44
C ILE A 228 -7.07 5.65 -5.81
N ALA A 229 -6.02 6.15 -6.45
CA ALA A 229 -4.87 5.35 -6.83
C ALA A 229 -4.08 4.80 -5.64
N GLN A 230 -4.24 5.37 -4.43
CA GLN A 230 -3.49 5.01 -3.22
C GLN A 230 -4.05 3.84 -2.42
N ASP A 231 -5.27 3.41 -2.69
CA ASP A 231 -5.86 2.23 -2.02
C ASP A 231 -4.88 1.03 -2.03
N VAL A 232 -4.11 0.89 -3.11
CA VAL A 232 -3.12 -0.17 -3.26
C VAL A 232 -1.97 -0.06 -2.24
N ASN A 233 -1.55 1.16 -1.89
CA ASN A 233 -0.49 1.38 -0.90
C ASN A 233 -1.00 1.07 0.52
N VAL A 234 -2.26 1.45 0.80
CA VAL A 234 -2.92 1.15 2.08
C VAL A 234 -3.14 -0.36 2.24
N GLU A 235 -3.60 -1.06 1.18
CA GLU A 235 -3.75 -2.53 1.20
C GLU A 235 -2.45 -3.22 1.64
N ARG A 236 -1.29 -2.81 1.11
CA ARG A 236 0.01 -3.41 1.48
C ARG A 236 0.42 -3.16 2.91
N MET A 237 0.19 -1.94 3.39
CA MET A 237 0.46 -1.64 4.79
C MET A 237 -0.43 -2.49 5.71
N ASN A 238 -1.71 -2.68 5.32
CA ASN A 238 -2.65 -3.53 6.04
C ASN A 238 -2.24 -5.01 5.99
N GLU A 239 -1.67 -5.50 4.88
CA GLU A 239 -1.11 -6.86 4.82
C GLU A 239 -0.05 -7.11 5.89
N ILE A 240 0.72 -6.10 6.28
CA ILE A 240 1.72 -6.20 7.35
C ILE A 240 1.04 -6.05 8.71
N THR A 241 0.22 -5.00 8.89
CA THR A 241 -0.36 -4.66 10.19
C THR A 241 -1.41 -5.66 10.65
N ASP A 242 -2.19 -6.23 9.72
CA ASP A 242 -3.25 -7.19 10.01
C ASP A 242 -2.76 -8.64 10.01
N TYR A 243 -1.48 -8.88 9.66
CA TYR A 243 -0.94 -10.23 9.66
C TYR A 243 -1.01 -10.84 11.07
N PRO A 244 -1.49 -12.09 11.19
CA PRO A 244 -1.65 -12.74 12.48
C PRO A 244 -0.31 -12.91 13.20
N VAL A 245 -0.29 -12.56 14.48
CA VAL A 245 0.86 -12.71 15.36
C VAL A 245 0.69 -13.99 16.17
N GLN A 246 1.78 -14.75 16.30
CA GLN A 246 1.81 -15.88 17.22
C GLN A 246 1.75 -15.37 18.65
N LYS A 247 0.79 -15.89 19.42
CA LYS A 247 0.59 -15.51 20.82
C LYS A 247 1.19 -16.58 21.75
N GLY A 248 1.67 -16.16 22.90
CA GLY A 248 2.16 -17.07 23.92
C GLY A 248 2.40 -16.37 25.25
N SER A 249 2.76 -17.14 26.26
CA SER A 249 3.15 -16.63 27.57
C SER A 249 4.61 -16.16 27.53
N ASP A 250 4.88 -15.07 28.18
CA ASP A 250 6.23 -14.49 28.33
C ASP A 250 7.11 -15.31 29.33
N GLU A 251 6.53 -16.34 29.96
CA GLU A 251 7.22 -17.20 30.91
C GLU A 251 7.73 -18.46 30.21
N LEU A 252 9.04 -18.64 30.18
CA LEU A 252 9.73 -19.86 29.79
C LEU A 252 10.42 -20.46 31.02
N ASP A 253 9.64 -21.09 31.91
CA ASP A 253 10.18 -21.87 33.01
C ASP A 253 10.25 -23.34 32.59
N VAL A 254 11.46 -23.82 32.30
CA VAL A 254 11.75 -25.17 31.81
C VAL A 254 12.78 -25.82 32.73
N LYS A 255 12.55 -27.09 33.06
CA LYS A 255 13.45 -27.89 33.95
C LYS A 255 14.64 -28.47 33.17
N SER A 256 14.50 -28.68 31.89
CA SER A 256 15.52 -29.16 30.97
C SER A 256 15.37 -28.46 29.61
N TYR A 257 16.34 -28.63 28.72
CA TYR A 257 16.27 -28.15 27.35
C TYR A 257 16.09 -29.30 26.35
N ASP A 258 15.47 -30.41 26.78
CA ASP A 258 15.10 -31.49 25.87
C ASP A 258 14.03 -31.00 24.90
N ILE A 259 14.18 -31.32 23.61
CA ILE A 259 13.21 -31.01 22.58
C ILE A 259 12.46 -32.30 22.22
N GLU A 260 11.15 -32.30 22.43
CA GLU A 260 10.30 -33.47 22.20
C GLU A 260 9.33 -33.17 21.05
N PHE A 261 9.34 -33.99 20.01
CA PHE A 261 8.33 -34.02 18.95
C PHE A 261 7.38 -35.18 19.21
N SER A 262 6.07 -34.92 19.23
CA SER A 262 5.04 -35.91 19.47
C SER A 262 3.99 -35.87 18.36
N ASN A 263 3.99 -36.86 17.47
CA ASN A 263 3.05 -37.04 16.35
C ASN A 263 2.93 -35.79 15.46
N VAL A 264 4.04 -35.10 15.21
CA VAL A 264 4.07 -33.82 14.51
C VAL A 264 3.83 -34.01 13.02
N SER A 265 2.83 -33.32 12.51
CA SER A 265 2.55 -33.19 11.08
C SER A 265 2.55 -31.74 10.67
N PHE A 266 3.12 -31.43 9.49
CA PHE A 266 3.26 -30.06 9.01
C PHE A 266 3.29 -29.97 7.49
N SER A 267 2.70 -28.88 6.98
CA SER A 267 2.65 -28.48 5.57
C SER A 267 2.93 -27.00 5.43
N TYR A 268 3.77 -26.59 4.48
CA TYR A 268 3.92 -25.17 4.14
C TYR A 268 2.70 -24.62 3.41
N ASP A 269 2.12 -25.45 2.55
CA ASP A 269 0.86 -25.21 1.84
C ASP A 269 -0.09 -26.38 2.10
N LYS A 270 -1.39 -26.13 2.15
CA LYS A 270 -2.42 -27.14 2.47
C LYS A 270 -2.41 -28.37 1.57
N ASN A 271 -1.70 -28.33 0.43
CA ASN A 271 -1.73 -29.38 -0.60
C ASN A 271 -0.54 -30.35 -0.50
N GLU A 272 0.55 -30.03 0.24
CA GLU A 272 1.74 -30.87 0.28
C GLU A 272 2.24 -31.05 1.72
N LYS A 273 2.08 -32.27 2.26
CA LYS A 273 2.60 -32.60 3.58
C LYS A 273 4.12 -32.79 3.52
N VAL A 274 4.83 -32.02 4.34
CA VAL A 274 6.31 -32.09 4.46
C VAL A 274 6.72 -33.03 5.58
N LEU A 275 5.98 -33.00 6.71
CA LEU A 275 6.19 -33.90 7.83
C LEU A 275 4.91 -34.65 8.12
N CYS A 276 5.01 -35.96 8.34
CA CYS A 276 3.90 -36.85 8.65
C CYS A 276 4.22 -37.65 9.90
N ASP A 277 3.49 -37.34 10.99
CA ASP A 277 3.49 -38.13 12.24
C ASP A 277 4.89 -38.39 12.82
N ILE A 278 5.72 -37.35 12.93
CA ILE A 278 7.11 -37.45 13.39
C ILE A 278 7.15 -37.38 14.93
N SER A 279 7.82 -38.35 15.53
CA SER A 279 8.03 -38.41 16.98
C SER A 279 9.48 -38.77 17.30
N PHE A 280 10.17 -37.92 18.07
CA PHE A 280 11.51 -38.15 18.59
C PHE A 280 11.82 -37.20 19.74
N THR A 281 12.91 -37.47 20.45
CA THR A 281 13.42 -36.59 21.52
C THR A 281 14.89 -36.30 21.29
N ALA A 282 15.25 -35.00 21.23
CA ALA A 282 16.63 -34.54 21.27
C ALA A 282 16.96 -34.11 22.71
N LYS A 283 17.84 -34.84 23.36
CA LYS A 283 18.15 -34.63 24.79
C LYS A 283 19.20 -33.53 24.99
N GLN A 284 19.02 -32.81 26.07
CA GLN A 284 20.01 -31.81 26.51
C GLN A 284 21.39 -32.45 26.72
N GLY A 285 22.42 -31.77 26.23
CA GLY A 285 23.81 -32.24 26.36
C GLY A 285 24.23 -33.32 25.36
N GLU A 286 23.35 -33.77 24.48
CA GLU A 286 23.64 -34.72 23.42
C GLU A 286 23.59 -34.03 22.04
N VAL A 287 24.30 -34.62 21.07
CA VAL A 287 24.23 -34.20 19.66
C VAL A 287 23.24 -35.07 18.93
N THR A 288 22.16 -34.49 18.45
CA THR A 288 21.14 -35.15 17.62
C THR A 288 21.36 -34.82 16.16
N ALA A 289 21.61 -35.83 15.30
CA ALA A 289 21.74 -35.65 13.86
C ALA A 289 20.49 -36.06 13.11
N LEU A 290 19.98 -35.18 12.25
CA LEU A 290 18.85 -35.44 11.36
C LEU A 290 19.43 -35.91 10.00
N ILE A 291 19.21 -37.17 9.65
CA ILE A 291 19.74 -37.77 8.41
C ILE A 291 18.58 -38.08 7.47
N GLY A 292 18.77 -37.85 6.18
CA GLY A 292 17.75 -38.14 5.15
C GLY A 292 18.05 -37.45 3.81
N PRO A 293 17.29 -37.76 2.77
CA PRO A 293 17.48 -37.19 1.43
C PRO A 293 17.24 -35.67 1.42
N SER A 294 17.72 -35.01 0.34
CA SER A 294 17.40 -33.62 0.11
C SER A 294 15.88 -33.46 -0.04
N GLY A 295 15.29 -32.41 0.56
CA GLY A 295 13.84 -32.24 0.61
C GLY A 295 13.09 -33.07 1.68
N GLY A 296 13.77 -33.97 2.43
CA GLY A 296 13.16 -34.83 3.46
C GLY A 296 12.75 -34.12 4.77
N GLY A 297 12.56 -32.80 4.79
CA GLY A 297 12.01 -32.07 5.93
C GLY A 297 13.00 -31.76 7.07
N LYS A 298 14.31 -32.06 6.94
CA LYS A 298 15.31 -31.85 8.00
C LYS A 298 15.36 -30.40 8.51
N SER A 299 15.47 -29.43 7.60
CA SER A 299 15.45 -28.00 7.92
C SER A 299 14.09 -27.54 8.44
N THR A 300 13.01 -28.20 8.03
CA THR A 300 11.67 -27.93 8.54
C THR A 300 11.53 -28.33 10.00
N VAL A 301 12.09 -29.48 10.39
CA VAL A 301 12.13 -29.91 11.81
C VAL A 301 12.84 -28.87 12.67
N SER A 302 14.01 -28.39 12.27
CA SER A 302 14.76 -27.37 13.03
C SER A 302 14.00 -26.06 13.13
N LYS A 303 13.35 -25.62 12.04
CA LYS A 303 12.52 -24.40 12.02
C LYS A 303 11.27 -24.52 12.88
N LEU A 304 10.63 -25.70 12.94
CA LEU A 304 9.49 -25.97 13.79
C LEU A 304 9.87 -26.04 15.27
N ALA A 305 11.02 -26.61 15.59
CA ALA A 305 11.54 -26.61 16.97
C ALA A 305 11.68 -25.18 17.52
N ALA A 306 12.06 -24.22 16.68
CA ALA A 306 12.14 -22.79 17.03
C ALA A 306 10.84 -22.02 16.81
N ARG A 307 9.73 -22.71 16.54
CA ARG A 307 8.40 -22.12 16.32
C ARG A 307 8.36 -21.06 15.21
N PHE A 308 9.07 -21.27 14.11
CA PHE A 308 8.92 -20.39 12.93
C PHE A 308 7.52 -20.51 12.31
N TRP A 309 6.91 -21.69 12.46
CA TRP A 309 5.50 -22.00 12.16
C TRP A 309 4.91 -22.81 13.30
N ASP A 310 3.61 -22.70 13.48
CA ASP A 310 2.88 -23.63 14.32
C ASP A 310 2.58 -24.91 13.52
N VAL A 311 2.54 -26.06 14.18
CA VAL A 311 2.30 -27.37 13.56
C VAL A 311 0.84 -27.57 13.18
N ASP A 312 0.57 -28.35 12.13
CA ASP A 312 -0.81 -28.70 11.73
C ASP A 312 -1.41 -29.76 12.67
N GLY A 313 -0.60 -30.61 13.26
CA GLY A 313 -1.01 -31.63 14.22
C GLY A 313 0.14 -32.11 15.07
N GLY A 314 -0.18 -32.71 16.21
CA GLY A 314 0.79 -33.09 17.21
C GLY A 314 1.22 -31.93 18.11
N SER A 315 2.35 -32.09 18.83
CA SER A 315 2.93 -31.04 19.68
C SER A 315 4.44 -31.11 19.71
N ILE A 316 5.06 -29.94 19.92
CA ILE A 316 6.50 -29.83 20.15
C ILE A 316 6.68 -29.24 21.55
N ARG A 317 7.55 -29.83 22.36
CA ARG A 317 7.80 -29.38 23.72
C ARG A 317 9.29 -29.09 23.93
N LEU A 318 9.56 -28.05 24.71
CA LEU A 318 10.88 -27.72 25.22
C LEU A 318 10.86 -27.91 26.75
N GLY A 319 11.65 -28.87 27.25
CA GLY A 319 11.68 -29.18 28.69
C GLY A 319 10.31 -29.53 29.30
N GLY A 320 9.45 -30.19 28.50
CA GLY A 320 8.09 -30.57 28.89
C GLY A 320 7.02 -29.50 28.66
N LYS A 321 7.41 -28.23 28.33
CA LYS A 321 6.47 -27.13 28.03
C LYS A 321 6.16 -27.06 26.55
N ASP A 322 4.88 -27.00 26.19
CA ASP A 322 4.45 -26.87 24.78
C ASP A 322 4.88 -25.51 24.23
N ILE A 323 5.67 -25.52 23.14
CA ILE A 323 6.21 -24.29 22.56
C ILE A 323 5.11 -23.43 21.91
N SER A 324 3.97 -23.99 21.54
CA SER A 324 2.85 -23.24 20.98
C SER A 324 2.21 -22.25 21.98
N GLN A 325 2.46 -22.45 23.27
CA GLN A 325 1.97 -21.61 24.37
C GLN A 325 2.99 -20.56 24.85
N VAL A 326 4.23 -20.58 24.33
CA VAL A 326 5.30 -19.66 24.71
C VAL A 326 5.44 -18.56 23.69
N ASP A 327 5.63 -17.31 24.11
CA ASP A 327 5.90 -16.22 23.19
C ASP A 327 7.14 -16.51 22.31
N PRO A 328 7.07 -16.30 20.99
CA PRO A 328 8.17 -16.63 20.07
C PRO A 328 9.50 -15.94 20.40
N GLU A 329 9.49 -14.66 20.84
CA GLU A 329 10.72 -13.97 21.22
C GLU A 329 11.34 -14.60 22.46
N LYS A 330 10.49 -14.98 23.40
CA LYS A 330 10.94 -15.65 24.64
C LYS A 330 11.46 -17.04 24.33
N LEU A 331 10.79 -17.79 23.46
CA LEU A 331 11.26 -19.10 23.02
C LEU A 331 12.61 -19.01 22.31
N LEU A 332 12.78 -18.05 21.39
CA LEU A 332 14.03 -17.85 20.65
C LEU A 332 15.20 -17.47 21.55
N SER A 333 14.98 -16.91 22.74
CA SER A 333 16.06 -16.68 23.71
C SER A 333 16.73 -17.95 24.21
N ALA A 334 16.08 -19.10 24.06
CA ALA A 334 16.62 -20.44 24.41
C ALA A 334 17.32 -21.13 23.22
N TYR A 335 17.27 -20.55 22.01
CA TYR A 335 17.85 -21.16 20.80
C TYR A 335 18.97 -20.31 20.22
N SER A 336 19.93 -20.99 19.61
CA SER A 336 20.90 -20.38 18.71
C SER A 336 20.81 -21.09 17.35
N ILE A 337 20.50 -20.36 16.30
CA ILE A 337 20.23 -20.93 14.97
C ILE A 337 21.25 -20.39 13.97
N VAL A 338 21.88 -21.31 13.23
CA VAL A 338 22.76 -20.98 12.11
C VAL A 338 21.98 -21.24 10.82
N PHE A 339 21.79 -20.19 10.04
CA PHE A 339 21.19 -20.28 8.70
C PHE A 339 22.25 -20.62 7.67
N GLN A 340 21.87 -21.41 6.67
CA GLN A 340 22.71 -21.71 5.50
C GLN A 340 22.53 -20.62 4.44
#